data_6b8f15906652ba9b81eaa7bd2dd32193
#
_entry.id   6b8f15906652ba9b81eaa7bd2dd32193
#
_cell.length_a   1.000
_cell.length_b   1.000
_cell.length_c   1.000
_cell.angle_alpha   90.00
_cell.angle_beta   90.00
_cell.angle_gamma   90.00
#
_symmetry.space_group_name_H-M   'P 1'
#
loop_
_entity.id
_entity.type
_entity.pdbx_description
1 polymer ?
#
loop_
_entity_poly.entity_id
_entity_poly.type
_entity_poly.pdbx_seq_one_letter_code
_entity_poly.pdbx_strand_id
1 'polypeptide(L)'
;STLLASSAASDVYKRQLFMNNLFYLDHELDIEQVWYSDTDNYLQLLADEFDGACSIGIDKNFPARFLIPLMNLVDECHFELGSECVDRVRMIKDEKEQQLMIEASKINDLVVDEVINICAKGNLTEEEVSKQLEGIYQKHGCVGNSFEPIVAYGKNGADNHHSGDDSRLKAGDSIVIDIGGLYKGYCSDMTRTVFYKEVSPKQKTVYELVLKAQKAAEAMIKPGVRLCDIDKCARDIIAEGGYTVEFNHRLGHFIGRDVHEWCDVSQNFDLEVQEGMTFSIEPGVYLQGEFGVRIEDLVLVTKDGCKVLNSYPKDLRIIGND
;
A
#
# COMPACT_ATOMS: atom_id res chain seq x y z
N SER A 1 13.57 20.43 1.33
CA SER A 1 12.53 19.75 2.14
C SER A 1 11.54 20.78 2.64
N THR A 2 10.29 20.56 2.35
CA THR A 2 9.18 21.40 2.80
C THR A 2 8.76 20.91 4.18
N LEU A 3 8.77 21.80 5.18
CA LEU A 3 8.24 21.51 6.50
C LEU A 3 6.82 22.09 6.56
N LEU A 4 5.82 21.23 6.71
CA LEU A 4 4.48 21.62 7.07
C LEU A 4 4.38 21.58 8.60
N ALA A 5 4.20 22.74 9.22
CA ALA A 5 3.93 22.84 10.65
C ALA A 5 2.50 23.32 10.86
N SER A 6 1.80 22.68 11.79
CA SER A 6 0.51 23.15 12.29
C SER A 6 0.69 23.46 13.76
N SER A 7 0.60 24.73 14.16
CA SER A 7 0.63 25.12 15.56
C SER A 7 -0.81 25.24 16.09
N ALA A 8 -1.11 24.57 17.18
CA ALA A 8 -2.40 24.59 17.84
C ALA A 8 -2.33 25.34 19.20
N ALA A 9 -1.61 26.46 19.24
CA ALA A 9 -1.59 27.30 20.43
C ALA A 9 -2.68 28.35 20.34
N SER A 10 -3.80 28.28 20.89
CA SER A 10 -4.90 29.23 21.00
C SER A 10 -5.82 29.43 19.79
N ASP A 11 -5.41 29.03 18.58
CA ASP A 11 -6.29 29.07 17.40
C ASP A 11 -6.19 27.75 16.63
N VAL A 12 -7.21 26.94 16.72
CA VAL A 12 -7.29 25.56 16.18
C VAL A 12 -7.11 25.51 14.66
N TYR A 13 -6.94 26.65 14.00
CA TYR A 13 -6.95 26.78 12.54
C TYR A 13 -5.69 27.43 11.93
N LYS A 14 -4.65 27.73 12.73
CA LYS A 14 -3.42 28.32 12.17
C LYS A 14 -2.62 27.24 11.45
N ARG A 15 -2.60 27.31 10.12
CA ARG A 15 -1.78 26.45 9.26
C ARG A 15 -0.65 27.29 8.68
N GLN A 16 0.59 26.79 8.80
CA GLN A 16 1.78 27.46 8.31
C GLN A 16 2.62 26.54 7.44
N LEU A 17 3.22 27.11 6.41
CA LEU A 17 4.16 26.43 5.51
C LEU A 17 5.54 27.09 5.67
N PHE A 18 6.50 26.35 6.23
CA PHE A 18 7.90 26.78 6.31
C PHE A 18 8.63 26.34 5.03
N MET A 19 9.12 27.27 4.26
CA MET A 19 9.69 26.97 2.95
C MET A 19 10.99 27.75 2.69
N ASN A 20 12.00 27.02 2.18
CA ASN A 20 13.25 27.64 1.76
C ASN A 20 13.04 28.45 0.47
N ASN A 21 13.62 29.64 0.40
CA ASN A 21 13.59 30.55 -0.77
C ASN A 21 14.16 29.95 -2.07
N LEU A 22 14.83 28.80 -1.99
CA LEU A 22 15.27 28.04 -3.17
C LEU A 22 14.13 27.31 -3.88
N PHE A 23 12.99 27.14 -3.21
CA PHE A 23 11.81 26.50 -3.80
C PHE A 23 10.85 27.55 -4.37
N TYR A 24 10.08 27.13 -5.33
CA TYR A 24 9.10 27.95 -6.01
C TYR A 24 7.70 27.34 -5.81
N LEU A 25 6.72 28.19 -5.55
CA LEU A 25 5.30 27.80 -5.57
C LEU A 25 4.72 28.25 -6.91
N ASP A 26 4.13 27.33 -7.64
CA ASP A 26 3.49 27.58 -8.93
C ASP A 26 2.06 28.12 -8.81
N HIS A 27 1.52 28.16 -7.58
CA HIS A 27 0.20 28.68 -7.27
C HIS A 27 0.15 29.25 -5.85
N GLU A 28 -0.80 30.15 -5.60
CA GLU A 28 -1.05 30.68 -4.27
C GLU A 28 -1.69 29.60 -3.37
N LEU A 29 -1.23 29.55 -2.13
CA LEU A 29 -1.80 28.68 -1.09
C LEU A 29 -2.50 29.56 -0.05
N ASP A 30 -3.71 29.18 0.33
CA ASP A 30 -4.50 29.83 1.41
C ASP A 30 -4.02 29.34 2.79
N ILE A 31 -2.71 29.51 3.05
CA ILE A 31 -2.05 29.25 4.33
C ILE A 31 -0.95 30.27 4.55
N GLU A 32 -0.63 30.58 5.81
CA GLU A 32 0.49 31.43 6.15
C GLU A 32 1.81 30.81 5.67
N GLN A 33 2.67 31.60 5.04
CA GLN A 33 3.94 31.14 4.51
C GLN A 33 5.09 31.78 5.26
N VAL A 34 5.97 30.97 5.84
CA VAL A 34 7.20 31.41 6.50
C VAL A 34 8.36 31.04 5.59
N TRP A 35 8.95 32.05 4.96
CA TRP A 35 10.08 31.88 4.04
C TRP A 35 11.42 32.04 4.77
N TYR A 36 12.38 31.15 4.48
CA TYR A 36 13.72 31.19 5.04
C TYR A 36 14.77 30.93 3.96
N SER A 37 16.01 31.37 4.20
CA SER A 37 17.18 31.13 3.35
C SER A 37 18.08 30.04 3.94
N ASP A 38 19.08 29.59 3.18
CA ASP A 38 20.08 28.61 3.65
C ASP A 38 20.92 29.13 4.82
N THR A 39 20.94 30.45 5.04
CA THR A 39 21.69 31.09 6.14
C THR A 39 20.84 31.33 7.39
N ASP A 40 19.52 31.13 7.30
CA ASP A 40 18.62 31.30 8.43
C ASP A 40 18.58 30.06 9.33
N ASN A 41 18.40 30.27 10.62
CA ASN A 41 18.11 29.17 11.54
C ASN A 41 16.61 28.81 11.47
N TYR A 42 16.24 28.03 10.46
CA TYR A 42 14.83 27.64 10.23
C TYR A 42 14.22 26.85 11.41
N LEU A 43 15.03 26.15 12.20
CA LEU A 43 14.54 25.47 13.40
C LEU A 43 14.20 26.46 14.53
N GLN A 44 14.93 27.58 14.62
CA GLN A 44 14.57 28.65 15.54
C GLN A 44 13.26 29.32 15.11
N LEU A 45 13.09 29.59 13.80
CA LEU A 45 11.83 30.13 13.27
C LEU A 45 10.63 29.22 13.59
N LEU A 46 10.83 27.91 13.52
CA LEU A 46 9.82 26.94 13.91
C LEU A 46 9.60 26.92 15.42
N ALA A 47 10.67 26.97 16.22
CA ALA A 47 10.59 26.98 17.66
C ALA A 47 9.88 28.22 18.21
N ASP A 48 10.06 29.37 17.56
CA ASP A 48 9.41 30.65 17.94
C ASP A 48 7.90 30.63 17.78
N GLU A 49 7.34 29.65 17.06
CA GLU A 49 5.87 29.43 16.94
C GLU A 49 5.27 28.70 18.15
N PHE A 50 6.10 28.15 19.04
CA PHE A 50 5.64 27.46 20.25
C PHE A 50 5.81 28.40 21.45
N ASP A 51 4.70 28.73 22.10
CA ASP A 51 4.66 29.64 23.24
C ASP A 51 4.58 28.87 24.56
N GLY A 52 5.65 28.94 25.37
CA GLY A 52 5.70 28.32 26.70
C GLY A 52 5.61 26.79 26.69
N ALA A 53 5.18 26.23 27.83
CA ALA A 53 5.00 24.78 27.98
C ALA A 53 3.80 24.28 27.15
N CYS A 54 4.04 23.39 26.22
CA CYS A 54 3.04 22.88 25.30
C CYS A 54 3.21 21.39 24.99
N SER A 55 2.19 20.77 24.38
CA SER A 55 2.31 19.45 23.74
C SER A 55 2.43 19.61 22.23
N ILE A 56 3.46 18.99 21.65
CA ILE A 56 3.75 19.05 20.22
C ILE A 56 3.59 17.66 19.63
N GLY A 57 2.59 17.50 18.75
CA GLY A 57 2.42 16.27 17.97
C GLY A 57 3.36 16.26 16.77
N ILE A 58 4.21 15.23 16.67
CA ILE A 58 5.18 15.07 15.58
C ILE A 58 4.72 13.96 14.63
N ASP A 59 4.84 14.22 13.31
CA ASP A 59 4.60 13.19 12.31
C ASP A 59 5.65 12.06 12.40
N LYS A 60 5.18 10.81 12.22
CA LYS A 60 6.01 9.59 12.26
C LYS A 60 7.19 9.61 11.27
N ASN A 61 7.07 10.38 10.19
CA ASN A 61 8.10 10.53 9.16
C ASN A 61 8.95 11.80 9.34
N PHE A 62 8.73 12.57 10.42
CA PHE A 62 9.52 13.79 10.65
C PHE A 62 10.99 13.43 10.92
N PRO A 63 11.94 13.93 10.09
CA PRO A 63 13.33 13.47 10.18
C PRO A 63 13.98 13.82 11.51
N ALA A 64 14.63 12.82 12.14
CA ALA A 64 15.32 12.97 13.42
C ALA A 64 16.36 14.12 13.42
N ARG A 65 16.99 14.42 12.27
CA ARG A 65 17.92 15.53 12.11
C ARG A 65 17.31 16.92 12.38
N PHE A 66 15.99 17.03 12.27
CA PHE A 66 15.24 18.25 12.60
C PHE A 66 14.61 18.15 13.99
N LEU A 67 14.09 16.97 14.34
CA LEU A 67 13.42 16.74 15.61
C LEU A 67 14.35 16.95 16.81
N ILE A 68 15.53 16.31 16.80
CA ILE A 68 16.44 16.38 17.94
C ILE A 68 16.91 17.81 18.27
N PRO A 69 17.35 18.62 17.29
CA PRO A 69 17.65 20.03 17.57
C PRO A 69 16.42 20.85 17.98
N LEU A 70 15.23 20.59 17.41
CA LEU A 70 14.01 21.28 17.81
C LEU A 70 13.65 21.03 19.28
N MET A 71 13.74 19.78 19.73
CA MET A 71 13.50 19.41 21.14
C MET A 71 14.42 20.15 22.11
N ASN A 72 15.66 20.45 21.67
CA ASN A 72 16.61 21.23 22.50
C ASN A 72 16.31 22.74 22.51
N LEU A 73 15.58 23.25 21.51
CA LEU A 73 15.18 24.68 21.44
C LEU A 73 13.92 24.98 22.26
N VAL A 74 13.05 23.98 22.43
CA VAL A 74 11.75 24.10 23.13
C VAL A 74 11.67 23.02 24.23
N ASP A 75 12.61 23.05 25.16
CA ASP A 75 12.81 22.06 26.21
C ASP A 75 11.68 22.00 27.26
N GLU A 76 10.82 23.04 27.32
CA GLU A 76 9.64 23.07 28.17
C GLU A 76 8.42 22.36 27.54
N CYS A 77 8.50 22.00 26.24
CA CYS A 77 7.42 21.32 25.53
C CYS A 77 7.51 19.80 25.63
N HIS A 78 6.34 19.15 25.69
CA HIS A 78 6.23 17.70 25.60
C HIS A 78 6.02 17.28 24.14
N PHE A 79 6.81 16.29 23.67
CA PHE A 79 6.71 15.77 22.30
C PHE A 79 6.02 14.40 22.29
N GLU A 80 5.08 14.23 21.38
CA GLU A 80 4.34 12.97 21.18
C GLU A 80 4.10 12.70 19.69
N LEU A 81 3.75 11.45 19.34
CA LEU A 81 3.35 11.13 17.98
C LEU A 81 1.96 11.71 17.68
N GLY A 82 1.91 12.63 16.72
CA GLY A 82 0.69 13.29 16.28
C GLY A 82 0.08 12.73 14.99
N SER A 83 0.76 11.79 14.32
CA SER A 83 0.36 11.26 13.01
C SER A 83 -1.02 10.64 13.01
N GLU A 84 -1.46 10.02 14.11
CA GLU A 84 -2.74 9.32 14.18
C GLU A 84 -3.93 10.25 13.83
N CYS A 85 -3.86 11.52 14.17
CA CYS A 85 -4.90 12.49 13.83
C CYS A 85 -5.08 12.63 12.31
N VAL A 86 -3.96 12.68 11.56
CA VAL A 86 -3.96 12.75 10.10
C VAL A 86 -4.29 11.39 9.48
N ASP A 87 -3.69 10.32 10.01
CA ASP A 87 -3.89 8.95 9.54
C ASP A 87 -5.38 8.56 9.61
N ARG A 88 -6.08 8.91 10.70
CA ARG A 88 -7.53 8.65 10.84
C ARG A 88 -8.38 9.41 9.82
N VAL A 89 -7.99 10.62 9.46
CA VAL A 89 -8.68 11.39 8.40
C VAL A 89 -8.43 10.73 7.04
N ARG A 90 -7.18 10.35 6.74
CA ARG A 90 -6.80 9.69 5.48
C ARG A 90 -7.43 8.31 5.29
N MET A 91 -7.74 7.63 6.39
CA MET A 91 -8.36 6.30 6.39
C MET A 91 -9.73 6.31 5.69
N ILE A 92 -10.52 7.37 5.87
CA ILE A 92 -11.86 7.53 5.30
C ILE A 92 -11.76 8.36 4.03
N LYS A 93 -11.92 7.74 2.88
CA LYS A 93 -11.86 8.39 1.58
C LYS A 93 -13.17 9.12 1.28
N ASP A 94 -13.08 10.38 0.87
CA ASP A 94 -14.24 11.12 0.36
C ASP A 94 -14.66 10.62 -1.04
N GLU A 95 -15.76 11.12 -1.59
CA GLU A 95 -16.30 10.68 -2.88
C GLU A 95 -15.32 10.86 -4.04
N LYS A 96 -14.49 11.92 -4.01
CA LYS A 96 -13.49 12.18 -5.06
C LYS A 96 -12.31 11.22 -4.94
N GLU A 97 -11.84 10.99 -3.72
CA GLU A 97 -10.78 10.04 -3.42
C GLU A 97 -11.20 8.62 -3.79
N GLN A 98 -12.42 8.21 -3.41
CA GLN A 98 -13.00 6.91 -3.80
C GLN A 98 -13.03 6.74 -5.31
N GLN A 99 -13.43 7.77 -6.06
CA GLN A 99 -13.45 7.71 -7.52
C GLN A 99 -12.04 7.56 -8.11
N LEU A 100 -11.04 8.25 -7.56
CA LEU A 100 -9.64 8.11 -7.98
C LEU A 100 -9.08 6.71 -7.69
N MET A 101 -9.39 6.13 -6.52
CA MET A 101 -9.03 4.74 -6.19
C MET A 101 -9.65 3.74 -7.16
N ILE A 102 -10.94 3.93 -7.52
CA ILE A 102 -11.62 3.10 -8.52
C ILE A 102 -10.97 3.22 -9.90
N GLU A 103 -10.58 4.43 -10.32
CA GLU A 103 -9.92 4.66 -11.61
C GLU A 103 -8.52 4.03 -11.63
N ALA A 104 -7.74 4.21 -10.56
CA ALA A 104 -6.42 3.61 -10.40
C ALA A 104 -6.47 2.08 -10.46
N SER A 105 -7.43 1.44 -9.76
CA SER A 105 -7.60 -0.01 -9.77
C SER A 105 -8.02 -0.55 -11.16
N LYS A 106 -8.86 0.18 -11.91
CA LYS A 106 -9.19 -0.19 -13.29
C LYS A 106 -7.99 -0.14 -14.23
N ILE A 107 -7.09 0.83 -14.04
CA ILE A 107 -5.83 0.88 -14.80
C ILE A 107 -4.98 -0.34 -14.43
N ASN A 108 -4.92 -0.68 -13.15
CA ASN A 108 -4.16 -1.83 -12.67
C ASN A 108 -4.65 -3.16 -13.29
N ASP A 109 -5.98 -3.33 -13.44
CA ASP A 109 -6.58 -4.47 -14.16
C ASP A 109 -6.06 -4.60 -15.61
N LEU A 110 -5.90 -3.48 -16.32
CA LEU A 110 -5.37 -3.47 -17.69
C LEU A 110 -3.87 -3.82 -17.70
N VAL A 111 -3.12 -3.25 -16.77
CA VAL A 111 -1.67 -3.47 -16.69
C VAL A 111 -1.34 -4.92 -16.34
N VAL A 112 -2.05 -5.54 -15.38
CA VAL A 112 -1.80 -6.95 -15.03
C VAL A 112 -2.07 -7.88 -16.21
N ASP A 113 -3.07 -7.59 -17.06
CA ASP A 113 -3.30 -8.40 -18.27
C ASP A 113 -2.14 -8.27 -19.27
N GLU A 114 -1.63 -7.04 -19.49
CA GLU A 114 -0.45 -6.82 -20.34
C GLU A 114 0.77 -7.59 -19.77
N VAL A 115 1.01 -7.54 -18.46
CA VAL A 115 2.14 -8.24 -17.81
C VAL A 115 2.02 -9.76 -17.93
N ILE A 116 0.83 -10.31 -17.68
CA ILE A 116 0.58 -11.75 -17.84
C ILE A 116 0.84 -12.18 -19.30
N ASN A 117 0.44 -11.37 -20.29
CA ASN A 117 0.70 -11.65 -21.70
C ASN A 117 2.20 -11.52 -22.05
N ILE A 118 2.96 -10.67 -21.38
CA ILE A 118 4.42 -10.60 -21.49
C ILE A 118 5.05 -11.89 -20.93
N CYS A 119 4.65 -12.29 -19.72
CA CYS A 119 5.13 -13.52 -19.07
C CYS A 119 4.77 -14.78 -19.88
N ALA A 120 3.63 -14.82 -20.56
CA ALA A 120 3.21 -15.96 -21.39
C ALA A 120 4.20 -16.28 -22.50
N LYS A 121 4.98 -15.31 -22.99
CA LYS A 121 6.02 -15.52 -24.01
C LYS A 121 7.22 -16.33 -23.47
N GLY A 122 7.45 -16.32 -22.15
CA GLY A 122 8.46 -17.12 -21.47
C GLY A 122 9.92 -16.82 -21.80
N ASN A 123 10.21 -15.66 -22.39
CA ASN A 123 11.54 -15.31 -22.90
C ASN A 123 12.26 -14.24 -22.09
N LEU A 124 11.60 -13.65 -21.08
CA LEU A 124 12.16 -12.60 -20.24
C LEU A 124 12.46 -13.10 -18.83
N THR A 125 13.43 -12.45 -18.19
CA THR A 125 13.69 -12.61 -16.75
C THR A 125 12.70 -11.80 -15.92
N GLU A 126 12.64 -12.05 -14.61
CA GLU A 126 11.83 -11.27 -13.67
C GLU A 126 12.17 -9.78 -13.75
N GLU A 127 13.48 -9.45 -13.72
CA GLU A 127 13.98 -8.08 -13.80
C GLU A 127 13.61 -7.40 -15.14
N GLU A 128 13.72 -8.15 -16.26
CA GLU A 128 13.36 -7.65 -17.59
C GLU A 128 11.87 -7.35 -17.73
N VAL A 129 11.00 -8.09 -17.03
CA VAL A 129 9.55 -7.79 -16.97
C VAL A 129 9.30 -6.59 -16.07
N SER A 130 9.85 -6.56 -14.84
CA SER A 130 9.68 -5.49 -13.88
C SER A 130 10.09 -4.13 -14.44
N LYS A 131 11.18 -4.05 -15.19
CA LYS A 131 11.65 -2.82 -15.86
C LYS A 131 10.69 -2.24 -16.90
N GLN A 132 9.76 -3.02 -17.43
CA GLN A 132 8.78 -2.53 -18.40
C GLN A 132 7.56 -1.88 -17.74
N LEU A 133 7.30 -2.20 -16.45
CA LEU A 133 6.07 -1.81 -15.77
C LEU A 133 5.87 -0.31 -15.67
N GLU A 134 6.90 0.45 -15.34
CA GLU A 134 6.80 1.91 -15.26
C GLU A 134 6.31 2.51 -16.58
N GLY A 135 6.89 2.08 -17.71
CA GLY A 135 6.48 2.53 -19.05
C GLY A 135 5.06 2.09 -19.43
N ILE A 136 4.63 0.90 -18.97
CA ILE A 136 3.26 0.43 -19.18
C ILE A 136 2.28 1.29 -18.38
N TYR A 137 2.55 1.58 -17.10
CA TYR A 137 1.72 2.46 -16.29
C TYR A 137 1.63 3.88 -16.86
N GLN A 138 2.75 4.44 -17.31
CA GLN A 138 2.77 5.77 -17.95
C GLN A 138 1.93 5.83 -19.22
N LYS A 139 1.94 4.77 -20.03
CA LYS A 139 1.08 4.62 -21.22
C LYS A 139 -0.42 4.67 -20.87
N HIS A 140 -0.78 4.17 -19.68
CA HIS A 140 -2.15 4.20 -19.16
C HIS A 140 -2.48 5.44 -18.31
N GLY A 141 -1.60 6.45 -18.28
CA GLY A 141 -1.82 7.75 -17.64
C GLY A 141 -1.46 7.83 -16.16
N CYS A 142 -0.76 6.83 -15.63
CA CYS A 142 -0.12 6.91 -14.32
C CYS A 142 1.20 7.70 -14.39
N VAL A 143 1.65 8.20 -13.25
CA VAL A 143 2.99 8.81 -13.12
C VAL A 143 4.08 7.74 -13.26
N GLY A 144 3.82 6.54 -12.76
CA GLY A 144 4.69 5.38 -12.74
C GLY A 144 4.12 4.31 -11.82
N ASN A 145 4.99 3.44 -11.32
CA ASN A 145 4.63 2.46 -10.32
C ASN A 145 4.29 3.14 -8.98
N SER A 146 3.39 2.56 -8.17
CA SER A 146 3.12 2.98 -6.79
C SER A 146 4.16 2.45 -5.80
N PHE A 147 4.76 1.30 -6.11
CA PHE A 147 5.84 0.64 -5.38
C PHE A 147 6.74 -0.15 -6.33
N GLU A 148 7.84 -0.72 -5.81
CA GLU A 148 8.72 -1.60 -6.59
C GLU A 148 7.98 -2.88 -6.96
N PRO A 149 7.78 -3.18 -8.25
CA PRO A 149 6.98 -4.32 -8.68
C PRO A 149 7.60 -5.66 -8.28
N ILE A 150 6.77 -6.61 -7.87
CA ILE A 150 7.18 -7.99 -7.64
C ILE A 150 6.70 -8.85 -8.81
N VAL A 151 7.64 -9.38 -9.59
CA VAL A 151 7.39 -10.43 -10.57
C VAL A 151 8.31 -11.59 -10.21
N ALA A 152 7.76 -12.62 -9.59
CA ALA A 152 8.54 -13.71 -8.99
C ALA A 152 8.18 -15.07 -9.58
N TYR A 153 9.18 -15.80 -10.07
CA TYR A 153 9.03 -17.07 -10.78
C TYR A 153 9.36 -18.27 -9.89
N GLY A 154 8.46 -19.26 -9.86
CA GLY A 154 8.65 -20.53 -9.18
C GLY A 154 8.99 -20.33 -7.70
N LYS A 155 10.16 -20.81 -7.27
CA LYS A 155 10.63 -20.73 -5.88
C LYS A 155 10.81 -19.30 -5.35
N ASN A 156 11.09 -18.34 -6.22
CA ASN A 156 11.25 -16.93 -5.84
C ASN A 156 9.92 -16.35 -5.34
N GLY A 157 8.77 -16.83 -5.84
CA GLY A 157 7.46 -16.46 -5.33
C GLY A 157 7.20 -16.88 -3.87
N ALA A 158 8.07 -17.68 -3.26
CA ALA A 158 8.01 -18.02 -1.83
C ALA A 158 8.62 -16.93 -0.93
N ASP A 159 9.32 -15.94 -1.49
CA ASP A 159 9.73 -14.72 -0.82
C ASP A 159 8.71 -13.62 -1.14
N ASN A 160 7.93 -13.21 -0.14
CA ASN A 160 6.86 -12.22 -0.30
C ASN A 160 7.34 -10.79 -0.59
N HIS A 161 8.65 -10.52 -0.43
CA HIS A 161 9.31 -9.25 -0.76
C HIS A 161 10.41 -9.42 -1.81
N HIS A 162 10.31 -10.46 -2.65
CA HIS A 162 11.31 -10.74 -3.66
C HIS A 162 11.53 -9.55 -4.61
N SER A 163 12.78 -9.17 -4.79
CA SER A 163 13.18 -8.24 -5.87
C SER A 163 13.58 -9.06 -7.10
N GLY A 164 12.96 -8.75 -8.24
CA GLY A 164 13.18 -9.51 -9.47
C GLY A 164 14.66 -9.64 -9.84
N ASP A 165 15.07 -10.83 -10.20
CA ASP A 165 16.44 -11.21 -10.58
C ASP A 165 16.54 -11.72 -12.04
N ASP A 166 17.63 -12.40 -12.39
CA ASP A 166 17.87 -12.98 -13.73
C ASP A 166 17.19 -14.35 -13.94
N SER A 167 16.32 -14.76 -13.03
CA SER A 167 15.55 -16.01 -13.13
C SER A 167 14.67 -16.03 -14.37
N ARG A 168 14.59 -17.21 -15.00
CA ARG A 168 13.80 -17.46 -16.21
C ARG A 168 12.74 -18.50 -15.94
N LEU A 169 11.58 -18.33 -16.59
CA LEU A 169 10.43 -19.23 -16.47
C LEU A 169 10.76 -20.66 -16.92
N LYS A 170 10.27 -21.59 -16.13
CA LYS A 170 10.28 -23.04 -16.42
C LYS A 170 8.83 -23.56 -16.35
N ALA A 171 8.55 -24.60 -17.13
CA ALA A 171 7.25 -25.27 -17.04
C ALA A 171 6.98 -25.70 -15.59
N GLY A 172 5.78 -25.40 -15.09
CA GLY A 172 5.36 -25.66 -13.71
C GLY A 172 5.66 -24.51 -12.71
N ASP A 173 6.36 -23.44 -13.12
CA ASP A 173 6.56 -22.30 -12.22
C ASP A 173 5.24 -21.57 -11.95
N SER A 174 5.00 -21.24 -10.68
CA SER A 174 4.07 -20.17 -10.33
C SER A 174 4.70 -18.83 -10.72
N ILE A 175 3.90 -17.86 -11.07
CA ILE A 175 4.31 -16.47 -11.31
C ILE A 175 3.47 -15.60 -10.38
N VAL A 176 4.07 -15.06 -9.33
CA VAL A 176 3.45 -14.05 -8.48
C VAL A 176 3.73 -12.71 -9.12
N ILE A 177 2.67 -11.99 -9.46
CA ILE A 177 2.70 -10.66 -10.06
C ILE A 177 1.98 -9.72 -9.10
N ASP A 178 2.75 -8.89 -8.41
CA ASP A 178 2.27 -7.92 -7.44
C ASP A 178 2.70 -6.53 -7.91
N ILE A 179 1.72 -5.73 -8.33
CA ILE A 179 1.94 -4.50 -9.07
C ILE A 179 0.90 -3.44 -8.73
N GLY A 180 1.34 -2.20 -8.77
CA GLY A 180 0.49 -1.04 -8.57
C GLY A 180 0.98 0.20 -9.32
N GLY A 181 0.07 1.09 -9.66
CA GLY A 181 0.34 2.35 -10.34
C GLY A 181 -0.09 3.57 -9.54
N LEU A 182 0.64 4.67 -9.70
CA LEU A 182 0.33 5.97 -9.11
C LEU A 182 -0.46 6.82 -10.09
N TYR A 183 -1.78 6.91 -9.87
CA TYR A 183 -2.71 7.66 -10.71
C TYR A 183 -3.26 8.89 -9.99
N LYS A 184 -2.95 10.09 -10.50
CA LYS A 184 -3.42 11.38 -9.93
C LYS A 184 -3.20 11.51 -8.41
N GLY A 185 -2.08 10.96 -7.92
CA GLY A 185 -1.71 11.01 -6.51
C GLY A 185 -2.35 9.94 -5.63
N TYR A 186 -2.98 8.90 -6.20
CA TYR A 186 -3.53 7.73 -5.52
C TYR A 186 -2.91 6.46 -6.04
N CYS A 187 -2.56 5.57 -5.11
CA CYS A 187 -1.95 4.28 -5.39
C CYS A 187 -3.02 3.24 -5.72
N SER A 188 -2.73 2.37 -6.69
CA SER A 188 -3.39 1.07 -6.83
C SER A 188 -2.46 -0.03 -6.38
N ASP A 189 -3.03 -1.19 -6.10
CA ASP A 189 -2.34 -2.40 -5.66
C ASP A 189 -3.14 -3.63 -6.08
N MET A 190 -2.47 -4.68 -6.52
CA MET A 190 -3.09 -5.96 -6.85
C MET A 190 -2.05 -7.06 -7.04
N THR A 191 -2.26 -8.20 -6.42
CA THR A 191 -1.50 -9.41 -6.71
C THR A 191 -2.35 -10.42 -7.47
N ARG A 192 -1.75 -11.02 -8.49
CA ARG A 192 -2.25 -12.23 -9.17
C ARG A 192 -1.15 -13.28 -9.26
N THR A 193 -1.53 -14.54 -9.05
CA THR A 193 -0.66 -15.67 -9.30
C THR A 193 -1.18 -16.46 -10.51
N VAL A 194 -0.30 -16.74 -11.47
CA VAL A 194 -0.60 -17.59 -12.63
C VAL A 194 0.46 -18.68 -12.75
N PHE A 195 0.25 -19.69 -13.61
CA PHE A 195 1.17 -20.82 -13.76
C PHE A 195 1.67 -20.92 -15.20
N TYR A 196 2.96 -21.21 -15.38
CA TYR A 196 3.56 -21.30 -16.69
C TYR A 196 3.50 -22.73 -17.23
N LYS A 197 2.77 -22.92 -18.34
CA LYS A 197 2.55 -24.17 -19.10
C LYS A 197 1.78 -25.27 -18.36
N GLU A 198 2.05 -25.51 -17.09
CA GLU A 198 1.41 -26.56 -16.29
C GLU A 198 1.27 -26.16 -14.82
N VAL A 199 0.42 -26.85 -14.10
CA VAL A 199 0.18 -26.67 -12.66
C VAL A 199 0.16 -28.02 -11.97
N SER A 200 0.91 -28.18 -10.89
CA SER A 200 0.89 -29.39 -10.08
C SER A 200 -0.37 -29.49 -9.20
N PRO A 201 -0.77 -30.71 -8.78
CA PRO A 201 -1.89 -30.86 -7.83
C PRO A 201 -1.69 -30.08 -6.53
N LYS A 202 -0.46 -30.00 -6.00
CA LYS A 202 -0.12 -29.23 -4.79
C LYS A 202 -0.34 -27.74 -5.01
N GLN A 203 0.16 -27.18 -6.09
CA GLN A 203 -0.04 -25.77 -6.45
C GLN A 203 -1.52 -25.43 -6.61
N LYS A 204 -2.29 -26.29 -7.29
CA LYS A 204 -3.73 -26.13 -7.45
C LYS A 204 -4.45 -26.09 -6.10
N THR A 205 -4.13 -27.04 -5.19
CA THR A 205 -4.71 -27.10 -3.86
C THR A 205 -4.42 -25.84 -3.04
N VAL A 206 -3.16 -25.36 -3.06
CA VAL A 206 -2.76 -24.14 -2.37
C VAL A 206 -3.46 -22.91 -2.96
N TYR A 207 -3.53 -22.82 -4.29
CA TYR A 207 -4.21 -21.72 -4.98
C TYR A 207 -5.69 -21.63 -4.59
N GLU A 208 -6.40 -22.76 -4.64
CA GLU A 208 -7.82 -22.83 -4.27
C GLU A 208 -8.05 -22.49 -2.80
N LEU A 209 -7.12 -22.85 -1.92
CA LEU A 209 -7.15 -22.51 -0.50
C LEU A 209 -6.98 -21.00 -0.27
N VAL A 210 -5.98 -20.37 -0.89
CA VAL A 210 -5.74 -18.93 -0.81
C VAL A 210 -6.93 -18.17 -1.39
N LEU A 211 -7.45 -18.58 -2.54
CA LEU A 211 -8.63 -17.97 -3.15
C LEU A 211 -9.88 -18.06 -2.24
N LYS A 212 -10.07 -19.22 -1.59
CA LYS A 212 -11.16 -19.41 -0.61
C LYS A 212 -11.02 -18.46 0.57
N ALA A 213 -9.81 -18.32 1.11
CA ALA A 213 -9.52 -17.44 2.23
C ALA A 213 -9.77 -15.98 1.88
N GLN A 214 -9.28 -15.54 0.71
CA GLN A 214 -9.44 -14.18 0.20
C GLN A 214 -10.93 -13.83 0.01
N LYS A 215 -11.69 -14.67 -0.68
CA LYS A 215 -13.14 -14.45 -0.89
C LYS A 215 -13.95 -14.46 0.42
N ALA A 216 -13.57 -15.30 1.37
CA ALA A 216 -14.24 -15.36 2.68
C ALA A 216 -13.99 -14.08 3.49
N ALA A 217 -12.76 -13.57 3.49
CA ALA A 217 -12.42 -12.31 4.14
C ALA A 217 -13.17 -11.13 3.50
N GLU A 218 -13.18 -11.01 2.16
CA GLU A 218 -13.94 -9.98 1.46
C GLU A 218 -15.43 -10.01 1.81
N ALA A 219 -16.02 -11.20 1.88
CA ALA A 219 -17.45 -11.38 2.21
C ALA A 219 -17.82 -10.94 3.62
N MET A 220 -16.87 -10.87 4.55
CA MET A 220 -17.09 -10.39 5.90
C MET A 220 -17.14 -8.87 6.01
N ILE A 221 -16.56 -8.15 5.04
CA ILE A 221 -16.31 -6.72 5.15
C ILE A 221 -17.64 -5.94 5.09
N LYS A 222 -17.93 -5.26 6.18
CA LYS A 222 -19.03 -4.28 6.30
C LYS A 222 -18.79 -3.40 7.53
N PRO A 223 -19.41 -2.22 7.63
CA PRO A 223 -19.30 -1.38 8.81
C PRO A 223 -19.61 -2.14 10.11
N GLY A 224 -18.80 -1.91 11.15
CA GLY A 224 -18.91 -2.52 12.47
C GLY A 224 -18.21 -3.88 12.64
N VAL A 225 -17.67 -4.48 11.58
CA VAL A 225 -16.79 -5.67 11.70
C VAL A 225 -15.38 -5.20 12.06
N ARG A 226 -14.68 -5.92 12.93
CA ARG A 226 -13.33 -5.56 13.35
C ARG A 226 -12.29 -6.08 12.35
N LEU A 227 -11.23 -5.31 12.12
CA LEU A 227 -10.14 -5.69 11.22
C LEU A 227 -9.48 -7.02 11.63
N CYS A 228 -9.29 -7.24 12.94
CA CYS A 228 -8.75 -8.51 13.47
C CYS A 228 -9.65 -9.72 13.18
N ASP A 229 -10.96 -9.56 13.12
CA ASP A 229 -11.88 -10.65 12.78
C ASP A 229 -11.82 -11.00 11.29
N ILE A 230 -11.58 -10.01 10.42
CA ILE A 230 -11.38 -10.23 8.99
C ILE A 230 -10.08 -11.00 8.74
N ASP A 231 -8.96 -10.57 9.37
CA ASP A 231 -7.69 -11.31 9.32
C ASP A 231 -7.85 -12.73 9.83
N LYS A 232 -8.52 -12.90 10.98
CA LYS A 232 -8.76 -14.22 11.59
C LYS A 232 -9.51 -15.15 10.64
N CYS A 233 -10.51 -14.67 9.91
CA CYS A 233 -11.29 -15.47 8.97
C CYS A 233 -10.40 -16.10 7.88
N ALA A 234 -9.54 -15.29 7.23
CA ALA A 234 -8.64 -15.81 6.21
C ALA A 234 -7.59 -16.75 6.81
N ARG A 235 -7.05 -16.39 7.96
CA ARG A 235 -6.00 -17.14 8.65
C ARG A 235 -6.48 -18.51 9.12
N ASP A 236 -7.70 -18.59 9.65
CA ASP A 236 -8.31 -19.87 10.07
C ASP A 236 -8.47 -20.82 8.87
N ILE A 237 -8.94 -20.32 7.72
CA ILE A 237 -9.11 -21.12 6.50
C ILE A 237 -7.76 -21.68 6.01
N ILE A 238 -6.71 -20.86 6.01
CA ILE A 238 -5.37 -21.28 5.60
C ILE A 238 -4.79 -22.29 6.60
N ALA A 239 -5.02 -22.08 7.91
CA ALA A 239 -4.60 -23.00 8.96
C ALA A 239 -5.30 -24.35 8.87
N GLU A 240 -6.61 -24.40 8.58
CA GLU A 240 -7.34 -25.64 8.32
C GLU A 240 -6.76 -26.43 7.12
N GLY A 241 -6.19 -25.74 6.15
CA GLY A 241 -5.45 -26.32 5.02
C GLY A 241 -4.05 -26.83 5.39
N GLY A 242 -3.57 -26.60 6.61
CA GLY A 242 -2.26 -27.04 7.10
C GLY A 242 -1.10 -26.07 6.84
N TYR A 243 -1.37 -24.80 6.48
CA TYR A 243 -0.35 -23.81 6.11
C TYR A 243 -0.28 -22.61 7.06
N THR A 244 -0.37 -22.85 8.38
CA THR A 244 -0.38 -21.80 9.42
C THR A 244 0.92 -20.98 9.42
N VAL A 245 2.07 -21.62 9.20
CA VAL A 245 3.39 -20.96 9.26
C VAL A 245 3.70 -20.25 7.95
N GLU A 246 3.18 -20.78 6.86
CA GLU A 246 3.44 -20.29 5.50
C GLU A 246 2.63 -19.03 5.16
N PHE A 247 1.62 -18.67 5.97
CA PHE A 247 0.96 -17.37 5.91
C PHE A 247 1.53 -16.45 7.02
N ASN A 248 2.64 -15.82 6.75
CA ASN A 248 3.53 -15.17 7.72
C ASN A 248 3.44 -13.64 7.77
N HIS A 249 2.47 -13.01 7.10
CA HIS A 249 2.26 -11.57 7.12
C HIS A 249 0.82 -11.20 7.51
N ARG A 250 0.53 -9.90 7.67
CA ARG A 250 -0.83 -9.37 7.85
C ARG A 250 -1.72 -9.70 6.65
N LEU A 251 -3.03 -9.74 6.86
CA LEU A 251 -3.97 -9.99 5.77
C LEU A 251 -4.06 -8.83 4.76
N GLY A 252 -3.76 -7.61 5.18
CA GLY A 252 -3.82 -6.45 4.31
C GLY A 252 -3.39 -5.16 5.00
N HIS A 253 -3.37 -4.07 4.26
CA HIS A 253 -2.99 -2.74 4.71
C HIS A 253 -3.90 -1.68 4.13
N PHE A 254 -4.03 -0.55 4.83
CA PHE A 254 -4.70 0.61 4.28
C PHE A 254 -3.85 1.24 3.16
N ILE A 255 -4.52 1.84 2.20
CA ILE A 255 -3.93 2.39 1.00
C ILE A 255 -4.70 3.65 0.58
N GLY A 256 -4.02 4.56 -0.11
CA GLY A 256 -4.62 5.77 -0.66
C GLY A 256 -3.59 6.57 -1.41
N ARG A 257 -3.09 7.65 -0.83
CA ARG A 257 -2.02 8.47 -1.40
C ARG A 257 -0.65 7.82 -1.24
N ASP A 258 -0.48 7.01 -0.19
CA ASP A 258 0.66 6.13 0.00
C ASP A 258 0.20 4.68 -0.15
N VAL A 259 1.11 3.80 -0.59
CA VAL A 259 0.83 2.36 -0.72
C VAL A 259 0.47 1.78 0.63
N HIS A 260 1.25 2.08 1.66
CA HIS A 260 0.99 1.68 3.03
C HIS A 260 0.60 2.91 3.86
N GLU A 261 -0.70 3.04 4.11
CA GLU A 261 -1.23 4.00 5.08
C GLU A 261 -1.43 3.30 6.44
N TRP A 262 -1.63 4.09 7.50
CA TRP A 262 -2.07 3.54 8.77
C TRP A 262 -3.56 3.16 8.63
N CYS A 263 -4.01 2.03 8.96
CA CYS A 263 -3.70 0.94 9.83
C CYS A 263 -3.50 -0.37 9.01
N ASP A 264 -3.44 -1.54 9.68
CA ASP A 264 -3.35 -2.84 9.03
C ASP A 264 -4.62 -3.66 9.24
N VAL A 265 -4.94 -4.55 8.29
CA VAL A 265 -5.89 -5.64 8.49
C VAL A 265 -5.12 -6.81 9.08
N SER A 266 -5.07 -6.88 10.41
CA SER A 266 -4.27 -7.87 11.14
C SER A 266 -4.85 -8.18 12.52
N GLN A 267 -4.34 -9.23 13.15
CA GLN A 267 -4.73 -9.67 14.49
C GLN A 267 -4.56 -8.58 15.56
N ASN A 268 -3.68 -7.60 15.32
CA ASN A 268 -3.32 -6.57 16.30
C ASN A 268 -4.25 -5.36 16.28
N PHE A 269 -5.14 -5.24 15.30
CA PHE A 269 -6.01 -4.08 15.15
C PHE A 269 -7.47 -4.42 15.45
N ASP A 270 -7.92 -4.00 16.63
CA ASP A 270 -9.31 -4.11 17.10
C ASP A 270 -10.15 -2.88 16.70
N LEU A 271 -9.92 -2.37 15.48
CA LEU A 271 -10.64 -1.23 14.93
C LEU A 271 -11.83 -1.72 14.11
N GLU A 272 -12.99 -1.09 14.31
CA GLU A 272 -14.18 -1.36 13.51
C GLU A 272 -14.09 -0.71 12.13
N VAL A 273 -14.41 -1.48 11.11
CA VAL A 273 -14.54 -1.03 9.73
C VAL A 273 -15.63 0.04 9.61
N GLN A 274 -15.37 1.09 8.85
CA GLN A 274 -16.29 2.19 8.59
C GLN A 274 -16.45 2.43 7.09
N GLU A 275 -17.60 2.96 6.69
CA GLU A 275 -17.83 3.38 5.30
C GLU A 275 -16.76 4.37 4.82
N GLY A 276 -16.28 4.22 3.59
CA GLY A 276 -15.23 5.02 3.00
C GLY A 276 -13.81 4.52 3.26
N MET A 277 -13.60 3.52 4.12
CA MET A 277 -12.29 2.87 4.30
C MET A 277 -11.89 2.12 3.04
N THR A 278 -10.59 2.16 2.71
CA THR A 278 -10.00 1.44 1.58
C THR A 278 -8.72 0.73 2.04
N PHE A 279 -8.65 -0.59 1.80
CA PHE A 279 -7.52 -1.43 2.19
C PHE A 279 -7.40 -2.66 1.30
N SER A 280 -6.24 -3.33 1.33
CA SER A 280 -6.01 -4.60 0.64
C SER A 280 -6.54 -5.80 1.40
N ILE A 281 -6.85 -6.89 0.67
CA ILE A 281 -7.09 -8.24 1.18
C ILE A 281 -6.23 -9.18 0.36
N GLU A 282 -5.11 -9.63 0.94
CA GLU A 282 -3.99 -10.25 0.23
C GLU A 282 -3.45 -11.53 0.91
N PRO A 283 -4.27 -12.51 1.28
CA PRO A 283 -3.73 -13.73 1.86
C PRO A 283 -2.75 -14.42 0.91
N GLY A 284 -1.71 -15.01 1.48
CA GLY A 284 -0.70 -15.76 0.72
C GLY A 284 -0.22 -17.01 1.45
N VAL A 285 0.30 -17.97 0.70
CA VAL A 285 1.00 -19.15 1.19
C VAL A 285 2.34 -19.27 0.49
N TYR A 286 3.43 -19.28 1.26
CA TYR A 286 4.79 -19.20 0.79
C TYR A 286 5.60 -20.44 1.21
N LEU A 287 5.76 -21.38 0.28
CA LEU A 287 6.47 -22.65 0.51
C LEU A 287 7.93 -22.48 0.12
N GLN A 288 8.77 -22.19 1.11
CA GLN A 288 10.19 -21.87 0.92
C GLN A 288 10.91 -22.93 0.08
N GLY A 289 11.56 -22.49 -1.00
CA GLY A 289 12.27 -23.33 -1.94
C GLY A 289 11.40 -24.08 -2.96
N GLU A 290 10.06 -23.92 -2.89
CA GLU A 290 9.12 -24.52 -3.81
C GLU A 290 8.38 -23.45 -4.66
N PHE A 291 7.41 -22.75 -4.06
CA PHE A 291 6.61 -21.72 -4.75
C PHE A 291 5.82 -20.88 -3.76
N GLY A 292 5.31 -19.73 -4.23
CA GLY A 292 4.34 -18.90 -3.51
C GLY A 292 3.03 -18.73 -4.29
N VAL A 293 1.97 -18.44 -3.54
CA VAL A 293 0.68 -17.99 -4.08
C VAL A 293 0.18 -16.83 -3.23
N ARG A 294 -0.10 -15.69 -3.84
CA ARG A 294 -0.82 -14.54 -3.26
C ARG A 294 -1.93 -14.13 -4.22
N ILE A 295 -3.10 -13.83 -3.67
CA ILE A 295 -4.23 -13.26 -4.41
C ILE A 295 -4.72 -12.07 -3.63
N GLU A 296 -4.71 -10.91 -4.25
CA GLU A 296 -4.99 -9.64 -3.63
C GLU A 296 -5.97 -8.82 -4.44
N ASP A 297 -6.87 -8.16 -3.72
CA ASP A 297 -7.67 -7.06 -4.23
C ASP A 297 -7.73 -5.92 -3.21
N LEU A 298 -7.92 -4.72 -3.73
CA LEU A 298 -8.34 -3.57 -2.95
C LEU A 298 -9.86 -3.59 -2.76
N VAL A 299 -10.28 -3.22 -1.57
CA VAL A 299 -11.70 -3.06 -1.22
C VAL A 299 -12.00 -1.65 -0.75
N LEU A 300 -13.16 -1.14 -1.14
CA LEU A 300 -13.77 0.09 -0.63
C LEU A 300 -14.99 -0.30 0.19
N VAL A 301 -15.01 0.08 1.46
CA VAL A 301 -16.13 -0.18 2.35
C VAL A 301 -17.31 0.71 1.97
N THR A 302 -18.46 0.10 1.82
CA THR A 302 -19.74 0.75 1.50
C THR A 302 -20.66 0.71 2.72
N LYS A 303 -21.82 1.36 2.61
CA LYS A 303 -22.83 1.39 3.69
C LYS A 303 -23.23 0.01 4.23
N ASP A 304 -23.33 -0.99 3.35
CA ASP A 304 -23.88 -2.31 3.70
C ASP A 304 -22.88 -3.48 3.46
N GLY A 305 -21.65 -3.19 3.02
CA GLY A 305 -20.66 -4.21 2.68
C GLY A 305 -19.37 -3.60 2.17
N CYS A 306 -18.79 -4.19 1.12
CA CYS A 306 -17.66 -3.60 0.41
C CYS A 306 -17.81 -3.75 -1.10
N LYS A 307 -17.11 -2.89 -1.81
CA LYS A 307 -16.89 -2.98 -3.26
C LYS A 307 -15.45 -3.40 -3.49
N VAL A 308 -15.24 -4.54 -4.14
CA VAL A 308 -13.92 -4.92 -4.64
C VAL A 308 -13.58 -4.00 -5.82
N LEU A 309 -12.41 -3.36 -5.78
CA LEU A 309 -12.01 -2.35 -6.77
C LEU A 309 -11.36 -2.98 -8.00
N ASN A 310 -10.65 -4.09 -7.82
CA ASN A 310 -10.01 -4.86 -8.87
C ASN A 310 -11.02 -5.82 -9.51
N SER A 311 -11.10 -5.84 -10.82
CA SER A 311 -12.03 -6.68 -11.58
C SER A 311 -11.34 -7.78 -12.38
N TYR A 312 -10.00 -7.80 -12.40
CA TYR A 312 -9.26 -8.86 -13.08
C TYR A 312 -9.56 -10.24 -12.46
N PRO A 313 -9.84 -11.28 -13.27
CA PRO A 313 -10.26 -12.59 -12.76
C PRO A 313 -9.27 -13.20 -11.76
N LYS A 314 -9.85 -13.86 -10.75
CA LYS A 314 -9.11 -14.59 -9.68
C LYS A 314 -9.13 -16.10 -9.89
N ASP A 315 -9.59 -16.58 -11.03
CA ASP A 315 -9.57 -18.02 -11.33
C ASP A 315 -8.14 -18.47 -11.68
N LEU A 316 -7.82 -19.73 -11.32
CA LEU A 316 -6.54 -20.32 -11.66
C LEU A 316 -6.30 -20.27 -13.18
N ARG A 317 -5.19 -19.66 -13.59
CA ARG A 317 -4.84 -19.49 -15.00
C ARG A 317 -3.49 -20.14 -15.31
N ILE A 318 -3.45 -20.91 -16.40
CA ILE A 318 -2.23 -21.45 -16.97
C ILE A 318 -1.94 -20.65 -18.25
N ILE A 319 -0.70 -20.20 -18.42
CA ILE A 319 -0.25 -19.37 -19.56
C ILE A 319 0.91 -20.01 -20.29
N GLY A 320 1.22 -19.55 -21.50
CA GLY A 320 2.38 -20.04 -22.28
C GLY A 320 2.16 -21.33 -23.03
N ASN A 321 0.92 -21.74 -23.27
CA ASN A 321 0.53 -22.92 -24.07
C ASN A 321 0.00 -22.57 -25.47
N ASP A 322 0.00 -21.29 -25.85
CA ASP A 322 -0.49 -20.79 -27.14
C ASP A 322 0.61 -20.77 -28.20
#